data_0336be9dd59b905418f2380bf34f6c05
#
_entry.id   0336be9dd59b905418f2380bf34f6c05
#
_cell.length_a   1.000
_cell.length_b   1.000
_cell.length_c   1.000
_cell.angle_alpha   90.00
_cell.angle_beta   90.00
_cell.angle_gamma   90.00
#
_symmetry.space_group_name_H-M   'P 1'
#
loop_
_entity.id
_entity.type
_entity.pdbx_description
1 polymer ?
#
loop_
_entity_poly.entity_id
_entity_poly.type
_entity_poly.pdbx_seq_one_letter_code
_entity_poly.pdbx_strand_id
1 'polypeptide(L)'
;MNAYTTAAYEPADRQQLFALMRSVGRSHIDDAEFEWWFERNPSSPQLISLAHADGRIVGIAAMSFFRTLVDGREELTAVPVHVATEAQFRRQGVFSELELRNEDEAAAVGAPLTVTFPNAASHRIFVQDLGWRDLPGKRVWARPLRAGAVARYALGRESNRGGLRAPSLDARGGVAPLDRFGPDAGDLWQSTTTGNQFVRDENFLNWRYVDSPRDYRRFGAYRGEELRGFAVVGHTVKHGVSSGFLADLVAPEETERVALLRRCVEELAPGTDALIALVPRGHRRAFLRAGFLPTYKRIRFVGKSLDGRALPGANWHFTLGDFDFF
;
A
#
# COMPACT_ATOMS: atom_id res chain seq x y z
N MET A 1 -14.30 26.41 22.77
CA MET A 1 -13.02 26.62 22.06
C MET A 1 -12.38 25.25 21.92
N ASN A 2 -11.97 24.87 20.72
CA ASN A 2 -11.23 23.62 20.55
C ASN A 2 -9.93 23.69 21.34
N ALA A 3 -9.52 22.57 21.94
CA ALA A 3 -8.26 22.47 22.68
C ALA A 3 -7.01 22.47 21.75
N TYR A 4 -7.20 22.66 20.45
CA TYR A 4 -6.17 22.64 19.41
C TYR A 4 -6.50 23.62 18.27
N THR A 5 -5.49 23.95 17.47
CA THR A 5 -5.59 24.69 16.21
C THR A 5 -5.08 23.84 15.05
N THR A 6 -5.52 24.10 13.82
CA THR A 6 -5.09 23.38 12.63
C THR A 6 -4.28 24.25 11.70
N ALA A 7 -3.24 23.70 11.07
CA ALA A 7 -2.38 24.38 10.10
C ALA A 7 -1.91 23.42 9.01
N ALA A 8 -1.45 23.95 7.88
CA ALA A 8 -0.66 23.19 6.94
C ALA A 8 0.74 22.90 7.52
N TYR A 9 1.33 21.78 7.11
CA TYR A 9 2.71 21.44 7.45
C TYR A 9 3.70 22.46 6.85
N GLU A 10 4.68 22.81 7.64
CA GLU A 10 5.87 23.55 7.21
C GLU A 10 7.14 22.73 7.49
N PRO A 11 8.25 22.94 6.77
CA PRO A 11 9.50 22.19 6.99
C PRO A 11 10.01 22.23 8.43
N ALA A 12 9.73 23.30 9.16
CA ALA A 12 10.07 23.44 10.58
C ALA A 12 9.34 22.44 11.49
N ASP A 13 8.21 21.90 11.06
CA ASP A 13 7.37 20.96 11.81
C ASP A 13 7.93 19.53 11.81
N ARG A 14 8.85 19.21 10.88
CA ARG A 14 9.32 17.84 10.61
C ARG A 14 9.72 17.06 11.85
N GLN A 15 10.53 17.63 12.72
CA GLN A 15 11.00 16.94 13.92
C GLN A 15 9.89 16.70 14.96
N GLN A 16 8.96 17.63 15.08
CA GLN A 16 7.80 17.46 15.96
C GLN A 16 6.83 16.41 15.38
N LEU A 17 6.65 16.39 14.06
CA LEU A 17 5.87 15.36 13.37
C LEU A 17 6.45 13.96 13.65
N PHE A 18 7.76 13.77 13.52
CA PHE A 18 8.41 12.48 13.84
C PHE A 18 8.25 12.13 15.33
N ALA A 19 8.29 13.10 16.22
CA ALA A 19 8.04 12.87 17.66
C ALA A 19 6.60 12.35 17.90
N LEU A 20 5.60 12.95 17.25
CA LEU A 20 4.22 12.45 17.28
C LEU A 20 4.14 11.02 16.72
N MET A 21 4.74 10.75 15.55
CA MET A 21 4.67 9.42 14.91
C MET A 21 5.31 8.35 15.80
N ARG A 22 6.44 8.63 16.43
CA ARG A 22 7.05 7.72 17.42
C ARG A 22 6.14 7.48 18.63
N SER A 23 5.47 8.50 19.14
CA SER A 23 4.57 8.40 20.30
C SER A 23 3.36 7.48 20.05
N VAL A 24 2.96 7.34 18.79
CA VAL A 24 1.85 6.46 18.38
C VAL A 24 2.33 5.10 17.83
N GLY A 25 3.61 4.77 18.02
CA GLY A 25 4.18 3.47 17.63
C GLY A 25 4.57 3.35 16.15
N ARG A 26 4.75 4.47 15.44
CA ARG A 26 5.19 4.52 14.02
C ARG A 26 6.63 5.02 13.91
N SER A 27 7.54 4.38 14.61
CA SER A 27 8.97 4.77 14.68
C SER A 27 9.74 4.58 13.38
N HIS A 28 9.18 3.87 12.40
CA HIS A 28 9.78 3.68 11.07
C HIS A 28 9.66 4.90 10.17
N ILE A 29 8.87 5.91 10.55
CA ILE A 29 8.76 7.15 9.78
C ILE A 29 9.88 8.07 10.23
N ASP A 30 10.94 8.08 9.45
CA ASP A 30 12.14 8.90 9.57
C ASP A 30 12.32 9.82 8.35
N ASP A 31 13.45 10.51 8.26
CA ASP A 31 13.74 11.41 7.13
C ASP A 31 13.72 10.68 5.79
N ALA A 32 14.28 9.46 5.70
CA ALA A 32 14.34 8.72 4.44
C ALA A 32 12.93 8.28 3.96
N GLU A 33 12.10 7.79 4.88
CA GLU A 33 10.71 7.44 4.59
C GLU A 33 9.89 8.67 4.20
N PHE A 34 10.08 9.80 4.91
CA PHE A 34 9.38 11.04 4.63
C PHE A 34 9.75 11.62 3.26
N GLU A 35 11.04 11.75 2.97
CA GLU A 35 11.53 12.24 1.67
C GLU A 35 11.05 11.36 0.51
N TRP A 36 11.16 10.03 0.68
CA TRP A 36 10.71 9.12 -0.35
C TRP A 36 9.20 9.24 -0.59
N TRP A 37 8.40 9.18 0.46
CA TRP A 37 6.94 9.13 0.32
C TRP A 37 6.36 10.47 -0.09
N PHE A 38 6.85 11.54 0.50
CA PHE A 38 6.25 12.85 0.34
C PHE A 38 6.99 13.77 -0.63
N GLU A 39 8.29 13.77 -0.70
CA GLU A 39 9.05 14.71 -1.54
C GLU A 39 9.40 14.13 -2.91
N ARG A 40 9.55 12.79 -3.02
CA ARG A 40 9.91 12.09 -4.27
C ARG A 40 8.77 11.35 -4.94
N ASN A 41 7.54 11.46 -4.42
CA ASN A 41 6.38 10.87 -5.06
C ASN A 41 6.15 11.49 -6.45
N PRO A 42 6.13 10.70 -7.55
CA PRO A 42 6.02 11.23 -8.90
C PRO A 42 4.64 11.85 -9.21
N SER A 43 3.65 11.63 -8.36
CA SER A 43 2.29 12.16 -8.51
C SER A 43 2.02 13.34 -7.54
N SER A 44 3.06 14.08 -7.12
CA SER A 44 2.91 15.28 -6.28
C SER A 44 1.82 16.24 -6.83
N PRO A 45 1.10 17.04 -6.06
CA PRO A 45 1.44 17.61 -4.75
C PRO A 45 1.12 16.70 -3.58
N GLN A 46 1.52 17.13 -2.36
CA GLN A 46 1.21 16.41 -1.13
C GLN A 46 0.54 17.35 -0.18
N LEU A 47 -0.42 16.85 0.55
CA LEU A 47 -1.10 17.61 1.58
C LEU A 47 -0.79 16.99 2.94
N ILE A 48 -0.33 17.81 3.85
CA ILE A 48 -0.13 17.42 5.24
C ILE A 48 -0.77 18.48 6.12
N SER A 49 -1.81 18.13 6.82
CA SER A 49 -2.49 18.96 7.80
C SER A 49 -2.14 18.53 9.21
N LEU A 50 -1.86 19.49 10.06
CA LEU A 50 -1.41 19.30 11.44
C LEU A 50 -2.40 19.93 12.42
N ALA A 51 -2.55 19.29 13.58
CA ALA A 51 -3.21 19.87 14.74
C ALA A 51 -2.17 20.20 15.81
N HIS A 52 -2.20 21.44 16.30
CA HIS A 52 -1.29 21.96 17.32
C HIS A 52 -2.03 22.25 18.63
N ALA A 53 -1.45 21.84 19.74
CA ALA A 53 -1.89 22.19 21.07
C ALA A 53 -0.68 22.37 22.00
N ASP A 54 -0.70 23.38 22.84
CA ASP A 54 0.37 23.69 23.81
C ASP A 54 1.76 23.75 23.16
N GLY A 55 1.85 24.34 21.96
CA GLY A 55 3.11 24.53 21.21
C GLY A 55 3.69 23.24 20.59
N ARG A 56 2.93 22.15 20.48
CA ARG A 56 3.36 20.88 19.90
C ARG A 56 2.32 20.29 18.96
N ILE A 57 2.78 19.43 18.07
CA ILE A 57 1.90 18.70 17.14
C ILE A 57 1.25 17.53 17.90
N VAL A 58 -0.08 17.50 17.87
CA VAL A 58 -0.92 16.47 18.54
C VAL A 58 -1.73 15.65 17.57
N GLY A 59 -1.78 16.04 16.30
CA GLY A 59 -2.46 15.31 15.23
C GLY A 59 -1.86 15.57 13.88
N ILE A 60 -1.91 14.56 13.01
CA ILE A 60 -1.57 14.63 11.59
C ILE A 60 -2.60 13.88 10.77
N ALA A 61 -2.99 14.45 9.65
CA ALA A 61 -3.57 13.75 8.51
C ALA A 61 -2.80 14.17 7.26
N ALA A 62 -2.26 13.19 6.55
CA ALA A 62 -1.58 13.42 5.29
C ALA A 62 -2.38 12.77 4.15
N MET A 63 -2.27 13.35 2.96
CA MET A 63 -2.91 12.86 1.75
C MET A 63 -1.90 12.86 0.62
N SER A 64 -1.65 11.68 0.06
CA SER A 64 -0.81 11.48 -1.11
C SER A 64 -1.65 11.36 -2.36
N PHE A 65 -1.07 11.68 -3.50
CA PHE A 65 -1.77 11.61 -4.78
C PHE A 65 -1.18 10.50 -5.64
N PHE A 66 -2.05 9.85 -6.42
CA PHE A 66 -1.67 8.82 -7.36
C PHE A 66 -2.44 8.99 -8.67
N ARG A 67 -1.75 8.85 -9.78
CA ARG A 67 -2.39 8.71 -11.08
C ARG A 67 -3.17 7.41 -11.09
N THR A 68 -4.43 7.47 -11.45
CA THR A 68 -5.36 6.34 -11.36
C THR A 68 -6.17 6.26 -12.65
N LEU A 69 -6.26 5.08 -13.22
CA LEU A 69 -7.22 4.82 -14.29
C LEU A 69 -8.60 4.66 -13.65
N VAL A 70 -9.53 5.54 -13.99
CA VAL A 70 -10.92 5.57 -13.50
C VAL A 70 -11.86 5.58 -14.70
N ASP A 71 -12.66 4.52 -14.85
CA ASP A 71 -13.58 4.35 -15.99
C ASP A 71 -12.93 4.62 -17.36
N GLY A 72 -11.67 4.16 -17.51
CA GLY A 72 -10.87 4.27 -18.74
C GLY A 72 -10.19 5.63 -18.95
N ARG A 73 -10.26 6.55 -17.97
CA ARG A 73 -9.57 7.85 -17.98
C ARG A 73 -8.54 7.91 -16.87
N GLU A 74 -7.42 8.53 -17.15
CA GLU A 74 -6.42 8.79 -16.13
C GLU A 74 -6.79 10.05 -15.36
N GLU A 75 -6.89 9.92 -14.05
CA GLU A 75 -7.26 10.98 -13.11
C GLU A 75 -6.30 11.00 -11.91
N LEU A 76 -6.21 12.11 -11.23
CA LEU A 76 -5.51 12.24 -9.96
C LEU A 76 -6.42 11.74 -8.85
N THR A 77 -5.96 10.77 -8.06
CA THR A 77 -6.70 10.26 -6.90
C THR A 77 -5.96 10.60 -5.62
N ALA A 78 -6.68 11.17 -4.67
CA ALA A 78 -6.16 11.45 -3.34
C ALA A 78 -6.28 10.20 -2.45
N VAL A 79 -5.26 9.95 -1.62
CA VAL A 79 -5.21 8.78 -0.72
C VAL A 79 -4.75 9.23 0.65
N PRO A 80 -5.62 9.21 1.67
CA PRO A 80 -5.22 9.44 3.06
C PRO A 80 -4.18 8.43 3.54
N VAL A 81 -3.07 8.95 4.05
CA VAL A 81 -1.93 8.19 4.55
C VAL A 81 -1.43 8.79 5.85
N HIS A 82 -0.67 8.02 6.63
CA HIS A 82 0.02 8.52 7.83
C HIS A 82 -0.84 9.31 8.82
N VAL A 83 -2.09 8.93 8.99
CA VAL A 83 -3.00 9.57 9.95
C VAL A 83 -2.66 9.15 11.38
N ALA A 84 -2.50 10.11 12.27
CA ALA A 84 -2.24 9.87 13.69
C ALA A 84 -2.82 10.99 14.56
N THR A 85 -3.28 10.62 15.77
CA THR A 85 -3.70 11.57 16.80
C THR A 85 -3.22 11.06 18.14
N GLU A 86 -2.57 11.93 18.91
CA GLU A 86 -2.11 11.64 20.26
C GLU A 86 -3.27 11.17 21.17
N ALA A 87 -3.01 10.21 22.04
CA ALA A 87 -4.05 9.50 22.79
C ALA A 87 -5.02 10.44 23.55
N GLN A 88 -4.50 11.49 24.17
CA GLN A 88 -5.31 12.45 24.93
C GLN A 88 -6.20 13.37 24.07
N PHE A 89 -5.89 13.52 22.78
CA PHE A 89 -6.68 14.32 21.83
C PHE A 89 -7.60 13.49 20.95
N ARG A 90 -7.65 12.16 21.15
CA ARG A 90 -8.58 11.28 20.43
C ARG A 90 -10.02 11.56 20.85
N ARG A 91 -10.95 11.29 19.93
CA ARG A 91 -12.41 11.50 20.11
C ARG A 91 -12.80 12.96 20.32
N GLN A 92 -11.96 13.91 19.95
CA GLN A 92 -12.21 15.35 19.99
C GLN A 92 -12.38 15.97 18.59
N GLY A 93 -12.55 15.13 17.54
CA GLY A 93 -12.76 15.61 16.17
C GLY A 93 -11.48 15.91 15.38
N VAL A 94 -10.28 15.85 16.00
CA VAL A 94 -9.00 16.20 15.35
C VAL A 94 -8.84 15.53 13.98
N PHE A 95 -9.01 14.20 13.92
CA PHE A 95 -8.88 13.47 12.65
C PHE A 95 -9.87 13.96 11.59
N SER A 96 -11.13 14.11 11.96
CA SER A 96 -12.17 14.50 11.01
C SER A 96 -11.96 15.92 10.48
N GLU A 97 -11.52 16.86 11.32
CA GLU A 97 -11.23 18.23 10.91
C GLU A 97 -10.04 18.29 9.93
N LEU A 98 -8.94 17.60 10.25
CA LEU A 98 -7.77 17.53 9.36
C LEU A 98 -8.08 16.84 8.03
N GLU A 99 -8.90 15.78 8.05
CA GLU A 99 -9.28 15.06 6.84
C GLU A 99 -10.18 15.90 5.94
N LEU A 100 -11.18 16.58 6.50
CA LEU A 100 -12.05 17.50 5.72
C LEU A 100 -11.23 18.62 5.06
N ARG A 101 -10.29 19.21 5.79
CA ARG A 101 -9.38 20.19 5.21
C ARG A 101 -8.58 19.63 4.03
N ASN A 102 -8.02 18.42 4.19
CA ASN A 102 -7.29 17.75 3.12
C ASN A 102 -8.17 17.42 1.92
N GLU A 103 -9.44 17.03 2.15
CA GLU A 103 -10.41 16.79 1.07
C GLU A 103 -10.70 18.06 0.25
N ASP A 104 -10.91 19.20 0.93
CA ASP A 104 -11.13 20.49 0.27
C ASP A 104 -9.90 20.93 -0.55
N GLU A 105 -8.69 20.79 0.01
CA GLU A 105 -7.44 21.10 -0.69
C GLU A 105 -7.18 20.10 -1.85
N ALA A 106 -7.51 18.82 -1.69
CA ALA A 106 -7.42 17.84 -2.77
C ALA A 106 -8.35 18.15 -3.94
N ALA A 107 -9.58 18.56 -3.64
CA ALA A 107 -10.52 19.03 -4.66
C ALA A 107 -9.98 20.28 -5.39
N ALA A 108 -9.38 21.22 -4.65
CA ALA A 108 -8.80 22.45 -5.22
C ALA A 108 -7.62 22.19 -6.16
N VAL A 109 -6.82 21.13 -5.92
CA VAL A 109 -5.74 20.71 -6.84
C VAL A 109 -6.23 19.78 -7.97
N GLY A 110 -7.54 19.56 -8.07
CA GLY A 110 -8.17 18.85 -9.17
C GLY A 110 -8.29 17.33 -8.99
N ALA A 111 -8.16 16.79 -7.78
CA ALA A 111 -8.46 15.40 -7.53
C ALA A 111 -9.99 15.18 -7.46
N PRO A 112 -10.61 14.43 -8.38
CA PRO A 112 -12.06 14.24 -8.41
C PRO A 112 -12.57 13.28 -7.33
N LEU A 113 -11.68 12.47 -6.78
CA LEU A 113 -12.05 11.45 -5.80
C LEU A 113 -10.91 11.14 -4.82
N THR A 114 -11.30 10.61 -3.70
CA THR A 114 -10.37 10.06 -2.71
C THR A 114 -10.73 8.63 -2.35
N VAL A 115 -9.73 7.78 -2.10
CA VAL A 115 -9.91 6.38 -1.69
C VAL A 115 -8.91 6.00 -0.61
N THR A 116 -9.27 5.05 0.27
CA THR A 116 -8.32 4.54 1.26
C THR A 116 -8.68 3.12 1.75
N PHE A 117 -7.73 2.51 2.48
CA PHE A 117 -7.83 1.16 3.06
C PHE A 117 -7.87 1.24 4.59
N PRO A 118 -9.02 1.60 5.17
CA PRO A 118 -9.09 1.88 6.59
C PRO A 118 -9.02 0.60 7.45
N ASN A 119 -8.44 0.73 8.62
CA ASN A 119 -8.58 -0.27 9.67
C ASN A 119 -9.99 -0.19 10.31
N ALA A 120 -10.29 -1.09 11.26
CA ALA A 120 -11.63 -1.13 11.87
C ALA A 120 -12.01 0.17 12.61
N ALA A 121 -11.04 0.86 13.20
CA ALA A 121 -11.29 2.08 13.97
C ALA A 121 -11.54 3.28 13.03
N SER A 122 -10.68 3.48 12.02
CA SER A 122 -10.82 4.59 11.08
C SER A 122 -11.98 4.40 10.10
N HIS A 123 -12.35 3.16 9.73
CA HIS A 123 -13.47 2.88 8.85
C HIS A 123 -14.77 3.54 9.32
N ARG A 124 -15.05 3.44 10.64
CA ARG A 124 -16.25 4.07 11.20
C ARG A 124 -16.25 5.58 10.98
N ILE A 125 -15.13 6.24 11.21
CA ILE A 125 -15.02 7.69 11.05
C ILE A 125 -15.22 8.06 9.58
N PHE A 126 -14.53 7.40 8.64
CA PHE A 126 -14.70 7.66 7.21
C PHE A 126 -16.15 7.53 6.77
N VAL A 127 -16.81 6.42 7.12
CA VAL A 127 -18.16 6.13 6.61
C VAL A 127 -19.26 6.91 7.35
N GLN A 128 -19.20 6.98 8.70
CA GLN A 128 -20.28 7.57 9.48
C GLN A 128 -20.12 9.07 9.67
N ASP A 129 -18.89 9.56 9.87
CA ASP A 129 -18.65 10.96 10.24
C ASP A 129 -18.27 11.82 9.03
N LEU A 130 -17.54 11.24 8.03
CA LEU A 130 -17.03 11.96 6.86
C LEU A 130 -17.81 11.70 5.55
N GLY A 131 -18.82 10.82 5.58
CA GLY A 131 -19.71 10.56 4.44
C GLY A 131 -19.09 9.74 3.31
N TRP A 132 -18.02 9.00 3.59
CA TRP A 132 -17.42 8.09 2.62
C TRP A 132 -18.29 6.85 2.40
N ARG A 133 -18.08 6.16 1.29
CA ARG A 133 -18.82 4.95 0.94
C ARG A 133 -17.94 3.73 0.93
N ASP A 134 -18.47 2.59 1.37
CA ASP A 134 -17.83 1.30 1.21
C ASP A 134 -17.74 0.94 -0.28
N LEU A 135 -16.55 0.56 -0.70
CA LEU A 135 -16.24 0.00 -2.01
C LEU A 135 -15.94 -1.50 -1.88
N PRO A 136 -15.97 -2.27 -2.98
CA PRO A 136 -15.73 -3.70 -2.93
C PRO A 136 -14.33 -4.06 -2.41
N GLY A 137 -14.24 -4.43 -1.15
CA GLY A 137 -13.03 -4.88 -0.50
C GLY A 137 -12.57 -6.25 -1.02
N LYS A 138 -11.28 -6.58 -0.85
CA LYS A 138 -10.69 -7.84 -1.31
C LYS A 138 -10.39 -8.80 -0.17
N ARG A 139 -10.51 -10.09 -0.45
CA ARG A 139 -10.11 -11.15 0.46
C ARG A 139 -8.60 -11.33 0.41
N VAL A 140 -7.98 -11.45 1.59
CA VAL A 140 -6.57 -11.82 1.71
C VAL A 140 -6.44 -13.32 1.46
N TRP A 141 -5.47 -13.69 0.64
CA TRP A 141 -5.03 -15.06 0.42
C TRP A 141 -3.68 -15.24 1.10
N ALA A 142 -3.42 -16.46 1.57
CA ALA A 142 -2.16 -16.78 2.21
C ALA A 142 -1.64 -18.13 1.75
N ARG A 143 -0.32 -18.22 1.65
CA ARG A 143 0.41 -19.48 1.53
C ARG A 143 1.27 -19.65 2.78
N PRO A 144 0.99 -20.65 3.65
CA PRO A 144 1.89 -21.03 4.71
C PRO A 144 3.22 -21.54 4.12
N LEU A 145 4.34 -21.01 4.62
CA LEU A 145 5.68 -21.39 4.20
C LEU A 145 6.36 -22.33 5.22
N ARG A 146 5.82 -22.39 6.44
CA ARG A 146 6.32 -23.25 7.52
C ARG A 146 5.19 -23.99 8.20
N ALA A 147 5.45 -25.26 8.51
CA ALA A 147 4.55 -26.04 9.34
C ALA A 147 4.41 -25.35 10.73
N GLY A 148 3.19 -25.26 11.21
CA GLY A 148 2.89 -24.64 12.50
C GLY A 148 2.86 -23.09 12.52
N ALA A 149 3.14 -22.39 11.42
CA ALA A 149 3.01 -20.93 11.35
C ALA A 149 1.58 -20.47 11.70
N VAL A 150 0.58 -21.15 11.15
CA VAL A 150 -0.84 -20.87 11.42
C VAL A 150 -1.17 -21.12 12.90
N ALA A 151 -0.67 -22.22 13.47
CA ALA A 151 -0.89 -22.54 14.88
C ALA A 151 -0.22 -21.53 15.82
N ARG A 152 1.01 -21.10 15.52
CA ARG A 152 1.70 -20.04 16.30
C ARG A 152 0.94 -18.72 16.26
N TYR A 153 0.46 -18.34 15.08
CA TYR A 153 -0.35 -17.13 14.93
C TYR A 153 -1.65 -17.19 15.74
N ALA A 154 -2.34 -18.35 15.69
CA ALA A 154 -3.57 -18.57 16.46
C ALA A 154 -3.34 -18.57 17.98
N LEU A 155 -2.14 -18.99 18.42
CA LEU A 155 -1.76 -19.05 19.82
C LEU A 155 -1.06 -17.77 20.35
N GLY A 156 -0.93 -16.73 19.50
CA GLY A 156 -0.28 -15.47 19.87
C GLY A 156 1.21 -15.63 20.22
N ARG A 157 1.87 -16.70 19.74
CA ARG A 157 3.30 -16.93 19.99
C ARG A 157 4.16 -16.21 18.98
N GLU A 158 5.11 -15.42 19.45
CA GLU A 158 6.03 -14.69 18.61
C GLU A 158 6.97 -15.59 17.80
N SER A 159 7.28 -15.16 16.58
CA SER A 159 8.31 -15.75 15.77
C SER A 159 9.64 -15.05 16.06
N ASN A 160 10.59 -15.79 16.61
CA ASN A 160 11.92 -15.26 16.99
C ASN A 160 12.90 -15.22 15.79
N ARG A 161 12.44 -14.92 14.57
CA ARG A 161 13.25 -15.04 13.36
C ARG A 161 13.31 -13.72 12.59
N GLY A 162 14.53 -13.22 12.54
CA GLY A 162 14.90 -12.01 11.82
C GLY A 162 14.85 -12.16 10.30
N GLY A 163 14.81 -11.04 9.68
CA GLY A 163 14.80 -10.60 8.30
C GLY A 163 15.03 -11.57 7.13
N LEU A 164 14.84 -11.06 5.96
CA LEU A 164 15.11 -11.74 4.71
C LEU A 164 16.61 -12.11 4.59
N ARG A 165 16.90 -13.29 4.09
CA ARG A 165 18.25 -13.64 3.64
C ARG A 165 18.66 -12.76 2.45
N ALA A 166 19.98 -12.71 2.17
CA ALA A 166 20.46 -12.11 0.94
C ALA A 166 19.71 -12.69 -0.28
N PRO A 167 19.37 -11.86 -1.28
CA PRO A 167 18.61 -12.31 -2.45
C PRO A 167 19.40 -13.38 -3.21
N SER A 168 18.68 -14.36 -3.74
CA SER A 168 19.26 -15.25 -4.75
C SER A 168 19.29 -14.52 -6.09
N LEU A 169 20.47 -14.34 -6.64
CA LEU A 169 20.68 -13.66 -7.93
C LEU A 169 20.52 -14.61 -9.13
N ASP A 170 20.24 -15.89 -8.88
CA ASP A 170 20.15 -16.88 -9.95
C ASP A 170 18.81 -16.79 -10.69
N ALA A 171 18.87 -16.77 -12.01
CA ALA A 171 17.70 -16.95 -12.86
C ALA A 171 17.23 -18.41 -12.80
N ARG A 172 15.92 -18.63 -12.60
CA ARG A 172 15.34 -19.98 -12.58
C ARG A 172 14.03 -20.00 -13.36
N GLY A 173 13.90 -20.94 -14.28
CA GLY A 173 12.67 -21.15 -15.03
C GLY A 173 12.23 -19.95 -15.87
N GLY A 174 13.15 -19.17 -16.44
CA GLY A 174 12.87 -17.95 -17.18
C GLY A 174 12.49 -16.73 -16.30
N VAL A 175 12.61 -16.86 -14.97
CA VAL A 175 12.40 -15.76 -14.04
C VAL A 175 13.73 -15.35 -13.42
N ALA A 176 14.07 -14.07 -13.53
CA ALA A 176 15.30 -13.47 -13.02
C ALA A 176 15.00 -12.30 -12.07
N PRO A 177 15.95 -11.92 -11.19
CA PRO A 177 15.87 -10.66 -10.47
C PRO A 177 15.72 -9.49 -11.45
N LEU A 178 14.96 -8.47 -11.03
CA LEU A 178 14.74 -7.26 -11.78
C LEU A 178 15.27 -6.07 -10.97
N ASP A 179 16.37 -5.48 -11.45
CA ASP A 179 17.03 -4.39 -10.74
C ASP A 179 16.24 -3.10 -10.80
N ARG A 180 15.71 -2.76 -11.99
CA ARG A 180 14.92 -1.56 -12.24
C ARG A 180 13.88 -1.83 -13.32
N PHE A 181 12.76 -1.14 -13.26
CA PHE A 181 11.70 -1.23 -14.26
C PHE A 181 12.02 -0.29 -15.44
N GLY A 182 11.86 -0.79 -16.66
CA GLY A 182 11.87 -0.02 -17.89
C GLY A 182 10.46 0.34 -18.37
N PRO A 183 10.36 1.06 -19.49
CA PRO A 183 9.06 1.42 -20.11
C PRO A 183 8.18 0.20 -20.42
N ASP A 184 8.81 -0.92 -20.80
CA ASP A 184 8.16 -2.20 -21.10
C ASP A 184 7.30 -2.74 -19.94
N ALA A 185 7.67 -2.45 -18.70
CA ALA A 185 6.87 -2.83 -17.54
C ALA A 185 5.53 -2.05 -17.47
N GLY A 186 5.55 -0.77 -17.83
CA GLY A 186 4.36 0.07 -17.95
C GLY A 186 3.44 -0.38 -19.10
N ASP A 187 4.03 -0.67 -20.27
CA ASP A 187 3.30 -1.18 -21.44
C ASP A 187 2.64 -2.53 -21.14
N LEU A 188 3.37 -3.40 -20.45
CA LEU A 188 2.86 -4.69 -20.00
C LEU A 188 1.68 -4.54 -19.04
N TRP A 189 1.79 -3.65 -18.05
CA TRP A 189 0.69 -3.34 -17.16
C TRP A 189 -0.51 -2.82 -17.93
N GLN A 190 -0.33 -1.87 -18.84
CA GLN A 190 -1.40 -1.26 -19.63
C GLN A 190 -2.13 -2.32 -20.45
N SER A 191 -1.41 -3.29 -21.05
CA SER A 191 -1.99 -4.38 -21.85
C SER A 191 -2.86 -5.34 -21.02
N THR A 192 -2.65 -5.43 -19.71
CA THR A 192 -3.38 -6.33 -18.80
C THR A 192 -4.44 -5.60 -17.97
N THR A 193 -4.46 -4.26 -18.05
CA THR A 193 -5.29 -3.42 -17.20
C THR A 193 -6.76 -3.53 -17.53
N THR A 194 -7.56 -3.78 -16.50
CA THR A 194 -9.02 -3.77 -16.59
C THR A 194 -9.62 -3.10 -15.35
N GLY A 195 -10.51 -2.13 -15.54
CA GLY A 195 -11.18 -1.42 -14.45
C GLY A 195 -10.34 -0.33 -13.79
N ASN A 196 -10.75 0.09 -12.60
CA ASN A 196 -10.18 1.22 -11.88
C ASN A 196 -8.96 0.77 -11.06
N GLN A 197 -7.82 1.41 -11.22
CA GLN A 197 -6.59 1.05 -10.50
C GLN A 197 -5.51 2.14 -10.62
N PHE A 198 -4.60 2.17 -9.66
CA PHE A 198 -3.43 3.07 -9.72
C PHE A 198 -2.55 2.70 -10.92
N VAL A 199 -2.05 3.71 -11.61
CA VAL A 199 -1.15 3.56 -12.77
C VAL A 199 0.16 2.92 -12.33
N ARG A 200 0.65 1.98 -13.15
CA ARG A 200 1.92 1.25 -12.96
C ARG A 200 2.87 1.56 -14.11
N ASP A 201 3.20 2.84 -14.29
CA ASP A 201 4.27 3.21 -15.22
C ASP A 201 5.67 3.03 -14.61
N GLU A 202 6.68 3.23 -15.43
CA GLU A 202 8.09 3.14 -15.02
C GLU A 202 8.38 4.04 -13.80
N ASN A 203 7.89 5.27 -13.79
CA ASN A 203 8.15 6.23 -12.72
C ASN A 203 7.54 5.77 -11.39
N PHE A 204 6.26 5.33 -11.41
CA PHE A 204 5.61 4.79 -10.23
C PHE A 204 6.30 3.53 -9.71
N LEU A 205 6.60 2.56 -10.60
CA LEU A 205 7.20 1.28 -10.21
C LEU A 205 8.59 1.47 -9.61
N ASN A 206 9.41 2.34 -10.21
CA ASN A 206 10.74 2.63 -9.70
C ASN A 206 10.69 3.40 -8.37
N TRP A 207 9.89 4.46 -8.28
CA TRP A 207 9.69 5.17 -7.02
C TRP A 207 9.23 4.22 -5.91
N ARG A 208 8.20 3.41 -6.20
CA ARG A 208 7.54 2.58 -5.20
C ARG A 208 8.39 1.41 -4.72
N TYR A 209 9.20 0.81 -5.60
CA TYR A 209 9.82 -0.48 -5.33
C TYR A 209 11.34 -0.52 -5.47
N VAL A 210 11.94 0.47 -6.12
CA VAL A 210 13.40 0.56 -6.30
C VAL A 210 13.99 1.64 -5.40
N ASP A 211 13.44 2.85 -5.48
CA ASP A 211 13.94 4.02 -4.76
C ASP A 211 13.40 4.12 -3.33
N SER A 212 12.58 3.16 -2.94
CA SER A 212 12.00 3.03 -1.60
C SER A 212 13.06 2.66 -0.55
N PRO A 213 13.03 3.26 0.65
CA PRO A 213 13.86 2.81 1.77
C PRO A 213 13.45 1.42 2.30
N ARG A 214 12.32 0.89 1.87
CA ARG A 214 11.81 -0.42 2.24
C ARG A 214 12.43 -1.52 1.39
N ASP A 215 12.67 -2.70 1.96
CA ASP A 215 13.26 -3.84 1.25
C ASP A 215 12.21 -4.57 0.39
N TYR A 216 12.23 -4.31 -0.91
CA TYR A 216 11.45 -5.03 -1.91
C TYR A 216 12.35 -5.93 -2.76
N ARG A 217 11.86 -7.14 -3.08
CA ARG A 217 12.45 -8.05 -4.05
C ARG A 217 11.60 -8.02 -5.32
N ARG A 218 12.25 -7.86 -6.46
CA ARG A 218 11.61 -7.69 -7.77
C ARG A 218 12.08 -8.79 -8.69
N PHE A 219 11.15 -9.37 -9.44
CA PHE A 219 11.40 -10.45 -10.39
C PHE A 219 10.73 -10.16 -11.71
N GLY A 220 11.46 -10.37 -12.82
CA GLY A 220 10.95 -10.36 -14.19
C GLY A 220 10.85 -11.78 -14.75
N ALA A 221 9.77 -12.10 -15.44
CA ALA A 221 9.65 -13.27 -16.28
C ALA A 221 9.99 -12.88 -17.72
N TYR A 222 10.89 -13.60 -18.35
CA TYR A 222 11.43 -13.24 -19.66
C TYR A 222 11.23 -14.36 -20.68
N ARG A 223 11.03 -13.95 -21.95
CA ARG A 223 11.13 -14.83 -23.12
C ARG A 223 12.17 -14.23 -24.06
N GLY A 224 13.38 -14.81 -24.06
CA GLY A 224 14.56 -14.11 -24.57
C GLY A 224 14.85 -12.87 -23.73
N GLU A 225 14.92 -11.71 -24.36
CA GLU A 225 15.11 -10.42 -23.69
C GLU A 225 13.79 -9.69 -23.38
N GLU A 226 12.65 -10.21 -23.87
CA GLU A 226 11.34 -9.59 -23.71
C GLU A 226 10.77 -9.84 -22.31
N LEU A 227 10.40 -8.78 -21.60
CA LEU A 227 9.69 -8.86 -20.31
C LEU A 227 8.24 -9.30 -20.57
N ARG A 228 7.86 -10.46 -19.99
CA ARG A 228 6.51 -11.05 -20.12
C ARG A 228 5.69 -10.95 -18.84
N GLY A 229 6.29 -10.53 -17.76
CA GLY A 229 5.64 -10.34 -16.48
C GLY A 229 6.62 -9.90 -15.41
N PHE A 230 6.10 -9.32 -14.34
CA PHE A 230 6.90 -9.02 -13.16
C PHE A 230 6.13 -9.27 -11.88
N ALA A 231 6.85 -9.49 -10.80
CA ALA A 231 6.32 -9.59 -9.44
C ALA A 231 7.22 -8.84 -8.46
N VAL A 232 6.59 -8.25 -7.46
CA VAL A 232 7.26 -7.58 -6.36
C VAL A 232 6.80 -8.16 -5.05
N VAL A 233 7.73 -8.48 -4.18
CA VAL A 233 7.44 -8.94 -2.82
C VAL A 233 8.18 -8.10 -1.80
N GLY A 234 7.57 -7.93 -0.65
CA GLY A 234 8.16 -7.32 0.53
C GLY A 234 8.04 -8.24 1.72
N HIS A 235 8.59 -7.80 2.84
CA HIS A 235 8.56 -8.51 4.10
C HIS A 235 8.15 -7.58 5.25
N THR A 236 7.40 -8.11 6.19
CA THR A 236 7.00 -7.39 7.39
C THR A 236 6.94 -8.34 8.58
N VAL A 237 7.24 -7.81 9.76
CA VAL A 237 7.01 -8.52 11.02
C VAL A 237 5.92 -7.80 11.78
N LYS A 238 4.79 -8.47 12.01
CA LYS A 238 3.66 -7.88 12.72
C LYS A 238 3.14 -8.86 13.76
N HIS A 239 3.05 -8.39 15.00
CA HIS A 239 2.64 -9.24 16.13
C HIS A 239 3.45 -10.55 16.22
N GLY A 240 4.77 -10.46 16.05
CA GLY A 240 5.67 -11.61 16.11
C GLY A 240 5.55 -12.62 14.95
N VAL A 241 4.75 -12.34 13.92
CA VAL A 241 4.65 -13.17 12.72
C VAL A 241 5.47 -12.56 11.60
N SER A 242 6.44 -13.31 11.10
CA SER A 242 7.22 -12.95 9.93
C SER A 242 6.43 -13.26 8.66
N SER A 243 5.95 -12.24 7.97
CA SER A 243 5.11 -12.38 6.79
C SER A 243 5.75 -11.74 5.57
N GLY A 244 5.87 -12.52 4.50
CA GLY A 244 6.06 -11.97 3.17
C GLY A 244 4.72 -11.46 2.63
N PHE A 245 4.76 -10.48 1.76
CA PHE A 245 3.58 -10.04 1.03
C PHE A 245 3.90 -9.82 -0.45
N LEU A 246 2.96 -10.23 -1.31
CA LEU A 246 3.01 -9.93 -2.73
C LEU A 246 2.52 -8.50 -2.93
N ALA A 247 3.44 -7.58 -3.14
CA ALA A 247 3.15 -6.16 -3.35
C ALA A 247 2.47 -5.96 -4.71
N ASP A 248 3.06 -6.51 -5.78
CA ASP A 248 2.50 -6.41 -7.12
C ASP A 248 2.75 -7.68 -7.95
N LEU A 249 1.89 -7.94 -8.94
CA LEU A 249 2.03 -9.02 -9.90
C LEU A 249 1.33 -8.64 -11.20
N VAL A 250 2.11 -8.48 -12.25
CA VAL A 250 1.62 -8.20 -13.60
C VAL A 250 2.17 -9.27 -14.54
N ALA A 251 1.29 -10.07 -15.15
CA ALA A 251 1.64 -11.02 -16.18
C ALA A 251 0.36 -11.42 -16.94
N PRO A 252 0.28 -11.26 -18.28
CA PRO A 252 -0.89 -11.62 -19.07
C PRO A 252 -1.17 -13.12 -19.03
N GLU A 253 -0.12 -13.93 -19.13
CA GLU A 253 -0.23 -15.37 -19.25
C GLU A 253 -0.18 -16.10 -17.91
N GLU A 254 -0.91 -17.20 -17.79
CA GLU A 254 -0.96 -17.99 -16.55
C GLU A 254 0.38 -18.66 -16.23
N THR A 255 1.14 -19.03 -17.26
CA THR A 255 2.46 -19.67 -17.11
C THR A 255 3.46 -18.78 -16.39
N GLU A 256 3.57 -17.52 -16.84
CA GLU A 256 4.43 -16.51 -16.25
C GLU A 256 3.96 -16.14 -14.84
N ARG A 257 2.65 -16.02 -14.62
CA ARG A 257 2.09 -15.79 -13.26
C ARG A 257 2.50 -16.90 -12.28
N VAL A 258 2.36 -18.16 -12.68
CA VAL A 258 2.73 -19.30 -11.83
C VAL A 258 4.24 -19.33 -11.59
N ALA A 259 5.06 -19.06 -12.60
CA ALA A 259 6.51 -19.02 -12.48
C ALA A 259 6.96 -17.91 -11.50
N LEU A 260 6.44 -16.71 -11.66
CA LEU A 260 6.70 -15.57 -10.77
C LEU A 260 6.26 -15.85 -9.33
N LEU A 261 5.05 -16.39 -9.13
CA LEU A 261 4.58 -16.74 -7.79
C LEU A 261 5.45 -17.80 -7.11
N ARG A 262 5.92 -18.81 -7.85
CA ARG A 262 6.84 -19.84 -7.33
C ARG A 262 8.17 -19.22 -6.95
N ARG A 263 8.72 -18.33 -7.78
CA ARG A 263 9.96 -17.62 -7.50
C ARG A 263 9.85 -16.76 -6.24
N CYS A 264 8.76 -16.02 -6.09
CA CYS A 264 8.48 -15.23 -4.87
C CYS A 264 8.41 -16.12 -3.61
N VAL A 265 7.80 -17.28 -3.72
CA VAL A 265 7.73 -18.25 -2.62
C VAL A 265 9.12 -18.79 -2.25
N GLU A 266 9.93 -19.20 -3.23
CA GLU A 266 11.29 -19.70 -3.02
C GLU A 266 12.16 -18.66 -2.35
N GLU A 267 12.06 -17.39 -2.78
CA GLU A 267 12.81 -16.27 -2.22
C GLU A 267 12.49 -16.01 -0.74
N LEU A 268 11.21 -16.04 -0.41
CA LEU A 268 10.75 -15.67 0.93
C LEU A 268 10.72 -16.85 1.93
N ALA A 269 10.63 -18.09 1.45
CA ALA A 269 10.47 -19.26 2.31
C ALA A 269 11.53 -19.39 3.42
N PRO A 270 12.81 -19.07 3.21
CA PRO A 270 13.84 -19.18 4.25
C PRO A 270 13.61 -18.28 5.47
N GLY A 271 12.98 -17.12 5.29
CA GLY A 271 12.87 -16.05 6.31
C GLY A 271 11.47 -15.82 6.85
N THR A 272 10.41 -16.41 6.22
CA THR A 272 9.02 -16.05 6.52
C THR A 272 8.17 -17.23 6.93
N ASP A 273 7.13 -16.95 7.70
CA ASP A 273 6.14 -17.94 8.15
C ASP A 273 5.03 -18.14 7.11
N ALA A 274 4.65 -17.08 6.42
CA ALA A 274 3.62 -17.12 5.37
C ALA A 274 3.84 -16.01 4.34
N LEU A 275 3.34 -16.24 3.12
CA LEU A 275 3.24 -15.22 2.07
C LEU A 275 1.77 -14.85 1.89
N ILE A 276 1.44 -13.57 2.00
CA ILE A 276 0.09 -13.04 1.81
C ILE A 276 -0.05 -12.29 0.49
N ALA A 277 -1.25 -12.29 -0.06
CA ALA A 277 -1.55 -11.62 -1.32
C ALA A 277 -3.02 -11.18 -1.43
N LEU A 278 -3.28 -10.21 -2.28
CA LEU A 278 -4.60 -9.92 -2.82
C LEU A 278 -4.68 -10.49 -4.23
N VAL A 279 -5.65 -11.37 -4.47
CA VAL A 279 -5.75 -12.09 -5.75
C VAL A 279 -6.63 -11.30 -6.72
N PRO A 280 -6.10 -10.86 -7.87
CA PRO A 280 -6.87 -10.22 -8.90
C PRO A 280 -7.96 -11.14 -9.49
N ARG A 281 -9.02 -10.54 -10.04
CA ARG A 281 -10.05 -11.30 -10.76
C ARG A 281 -9.41 -12.06 -11.92
N GLY A 282 -9.82 -13.32 -12.12
CA GLY A 282 -9.27 -14.19 -13.18
C GLY A 282 -7.96 -14.91 -12.81
N HIS A 283 -7.23 -14.50 -11.77
CA HIS A 283 -5.93 -15.09 -11.43
C HIS A 283 -6.00 -16.24 -10.41
N ARG A 284 -7.19 -16.60 -9.92
CA ARG A 284 -7.36 -17.62 -8.86
C ARG A 284 -6.65 -18.95 -9.14
N ARG A 285 -6.67 -19.42 -10.39
CA ARG A 285 -6.02 -20.70 -10.77
C ARG A 285 -4.52 -20.65 -10.53
N ALA A 286 -3.84 -19.61 -10.96
CA ALA A 286 -2.40 -19.43 -10.76
C ALA A 286 -2.04 -19.42 -9.27
N PHE A 287 -2.80 -18.70 -8.44
CA PHE A 287 -2.59 -18.65 -7.00
C PHE A 287 -2.81 -20.00 -6.32
N LEU A 288 -3.87 -20.73 -6.67
CA LEU A 288 -4.10 -22.10 -6.16
C LEU A 288 -2.97 -23.03 -6.57
N ARG A 289 -2.50 -23.00 -7.83
CA ARG A 289 -1.34 -23.77 -8.29
C ARG A 289 -0.05 -23.42 -7.57
N ALA A 290 0.08 -22.17 -7.12
CA ALA A 290 1.18 -21.70 -6.30
C ALA A 290 0.96 -21.96 -4.78
N GLY A 291 -0.11 -22.64 -4.38
CA GLY A 291 -0.38 -23.05 -3.01
C GLY A 291 -0.98 -21.97 -2.10
N PHE A 292 -1.54 -20.90 -2.66
CA PHE A 292 -2.27 -19.90 -1.90
C PHE A 292 -3.71 -20.34 -1.66
N LEU A 293 -4.22 -20.08 -0.47
CA LEU A 293 -5.60 -20.35 -0.07
C LEU A 293 -6.27 -19.07 0.44
N PRO A 294 -7.59 -18.92 0.21
CA PRO A 294 -8.32 -17.77 0.71
C PRO A 294 -8.43 -17.84 2.25
N THR A 295 -8.18 -16.73 2.91
CA THR A 295 -8.37 -16.58 4.36
C THR A 295 -9.74 -15.98 4.67
N TYR A 296 -10.10 -15.89 5.96
CA TYR A 296 -11.30 -15.16 6.39
C TYR A 296 -11.11 -13.63 6.39
N LYS A 297 -9.87 -13.15 6.37
CA LYS A 297 -9.55 -11.72 6.42
C LYS A 297 -9.92 -11.02 5.11
N ARG A 298 -10.48 -9.82 5.23
CA ARG A 298 -10.77 -8.94 4.10
C ARG A 298 -10.15 -7.56 4.35
N ILE A 299 -9.63 -6.99 3.30
CA ILE A 299 -9.24 -5.58 3.28
C ILE A 299 -10.51 -4.76 3.02
N ARG A 300 -10.75 -3.76 3.88
CA ARG A 300 -11.77 -2.74 3.65
C ARG A 300 -11.25 -1.76 2.64
N PHE A 301 -12.15 -1.23 1.84
CA PHE A 301 -11.85 -0.21 0.85
C PHE A 301 -13.00 0.79 0.86
N VAL A 302 -12.70 2.06 0.98
CA VAL A 302 -13.70 3.13 1.01
C VAL A 302 -13.28 4.25 0.07
N GLY A 303 -14.24 5.06 -0.38
CA GLY A 303 -13.95 6.21 -1.23
C GLY A 303 -15.01 7.28 -1.11
N LYS A 304 -14.67 8.48 -1.57
CA LYS A 304 -15.55 9.65 -1.64
C LYS A 304 -15.27 10.43 -2.93
N SER A 305 -16.33 10.91 -3.55
CA SER A 305 -16.23 11.88 -4.64
C SER A 305 -15.95 13.26 -4.05
N LEU A 306 -15.01 13.98 -4.64
CA LEU A 306 -14.64 15.34 -4.24
C LEU A 306 -15.21 16.41 -5.19
N ASP A 307 -15.65 16.02 -6.39
CA ASP A 307 -16.22 16.92 -7.41
C ASP A 307 -17.71 16.73 -7.66
N GLY A 308 -18.36 15.89 -6.85
CA GLY A 308 -19.80 15.62 -6.94
C GLY A 308 -20.20 14.60 -8.01
N ARG A 309 -19.27 14.08 -8.82
CA ARG A 309 -19.53 12.97 -9.75
C ARG A 309 -19.86 11.69 -9.00
N ALA A 310 -20.54 10.77 -9.65
CA ALA A 310 -20.76 9.45 -9.07
C ALA A 310 -19.42 8.72 -8.86
N LEU A 311 -19.18 8.26 -7.64
CA LEU A 311 -17.99 7.45 -7.35
C LEU A 311 -18.14 6.08 -8.04
N PRO A 312 -17.12 5.62 -8.79
CA PRO A 312 -17.12 4.29 -9.39
C PRO A 312 -17.29 3.20 -8.33
N GLY A 313 -18.44 2.54 -8.32
CA GLY A 313 -18.79 1.56 -7.27
C GLY A 313 -18.21 0.17 -7.48
N ALA A 314 -17.70 -0.15 -8.69
CA ALA A 314 -17.26 -1.50 -9.06
C ALA A 314 -15.93 -1.49 -9.82
N ASN A 315 -15.41 -2.70 -10.09
CA ASN A 315 -14.21 -2.93 -10.91
C ASN A 315 -12.92 -2.29 -10.39
N TRP A 316 -12.81 -2.07 -9.08
CA TRP A 316 -11.55 -1.64 -8.48
C TRP A 316 -10.54 -2.79 -8.38
N HIS A 317 -9.34 -2.53 -8.89
CA HIS A 317 -8.17 -3.38 -8.75
C HIS A 317 -7.15 -2.67 -7.87
N PHE A 318 -6.76 -3.31 -6.79
CA PHE A 318 -5.68 -2.86 -5.94
C PHE A 318 -4.89 -4.05 -5.43
N THR A 319 -3.64 -3.83 -5.09
CA THR A 319 -2.67 -4.80 -4.60
C THR A 319 -2.19 -4.41 -3.20
N LEU A 320 -1.34 -5.21 -2.58
CA LEU A 320 -0.75 -4.83 -1.29
C LEU A 320 0.30 -3.71 -1.45
N GLY A 321 0.78 -3.48 -2.68
CA GLY A 321 1.66 -2.37 -3.00
C GLY A 321 1.00 -0.99 -2.98
N ASP A 322 -0.33 -0.92 -2.98
CA ASP A 322 -1.08 0.34 -2.89
C ASP A 322 -1.22 0.88 -1.47
N PHE A 323 -0.68 0.16 -0.48
CA PHE A 323 -0.80 0.50 0.92
C PHE A 323 0.43 1.24 1.44
N ASP A 324 0.22 2.17 2.36
CA ASP A 324 1.29 2.92 3.04
C ASP A 324 1.98 2.15 4.18
N PHE A 325 1.39 1.04 4.63
CA PHE A 325 1.79 0.35 5.86
C PHE A 325 2.39 -1.05 5.67
N PHE A 326 2.80 -1.40 4.45
CA PHE A 326 3.56 -2.62 4.15
C PHE A 326 4.97 -2.27 3.74
#